data_b0b2bc04753612987a841c6f9d729238
#
_entry.id   b0b2bc04753612987a841c6f9d729238
#
_cell.length_a   1.000
_cell.length_b   1.000
_cell.length_c   1.000
_cell.angle_alpha   90.00
_cell.angle_beta   90.00
_cell.angle_gamma   90.00
#
_symmetry.space_group_name_H-M   'P 1'
#
loop_
_entity.id
_entity.type
_entity.pdbx_description
1 polymer ?
#
loop_
_entity_poly.entity_id
_entity_poly.type
_entity_poly.pdbx_seq_one_letter_code
_entity_poly.pdbx_strand_id
1 'polypeptide(L)'
;MRLSDFQDGLASALLPPPGASVPPPAWLDALLAQPGFAVYRNTVAKGCIDALQANYPAVHALVGSDWLRATAHAFVHEHPPTDGRLMGYGAGFAEFLEGFGPAANLPYLGAVARLDRCWTESHLAADAPALQAAWLARQPPEALALLHLQPHPAARRGWRATGCGRSRRC
;
A
#
# COMPACT_ATOMS: atom_id res chain seq x y z
N MET A 1 5.92 -20.68 24.65
CA MET A 1 5.79 -19.98 23.34
C MET A 1 5.13 -18.65 23.60
N ARG A 2 5.70 -17.54 23.14
CA ARG A 2 5.10 -16.21 23.25
C ARG A 2 4.01 -16.08 22.18
N LEU A 3 3.04 -15.19 22.38
CA LEU A 3 1.99 -14.91 21.40
C LEU A 3 2.57 -14.38 20.09
N SER A 4 3.59 -13.52 20.17
CA SER A 4 4.32 -13.02 19.00
C SER A 4 4.91 -14.16 18.15
N ASP A 5 5.60 -15.12 18.80
CA ASP A 5 6.23 -16.25 18.09
C ASP A 5 5.19 -17.10 17.36
N PHE A 6 3.99 -17.25 17.96
CA PHE A 6 2.87 -17.93 17.32
C PHE A 6 2.35 -17.14 16.11
N GLN A 7 2.13 -15.84 16.28
CA GLN A 7 1.61 -14.98 15.21
C GLN A 7 2.58 -14.90 14.03
N ASP A 8 3.87 -14.71 14.29
CA ASP A 8 4.91 -14.63 13.25
C ASP A 8 5.04 -15.96 12.49
N GLY A 9 5.05 -17.09 13.21
CA GLY A 9 5.10 -18.40 12.60
C GLY A 9 3.86 -18.70 11.75
N LEU A 10 2.67 -18.36 12.25
CA LEU A 10 1.41 -18.54 11.50
C LEU A 10 1.37 -17.64 10.26
N ALA A 11 1.74 -16.37 10.38
CA ALA A 11 1.78 -15.43 9.26
C ALA A 11 2.73 -15.92 8.16
N SER A 12 3.93 -16.36 8.54
CA SER A 12 4.92 -16.92 7.59
C SER A 12 4.44 -18.20 6.90
N ALA A 13 3.61 -19.02 7.58
CA ALA A 13 3.02 -20.21 6.98
C ALA A 13 1.85 -19.92 6.04
N LEU A 14 1.12 -18.83 6.29
CA LEU A 14 0.00 -18.40 5.44
C LEU A 14 0.47 -17.72 4.17
N LEU A 15 1.48 -16.86 4.27
CA LEU A 15 2.06 -16.11 3.16
C LEU A 15 3.60 -16.24 3.22
N PRO A 16 4.14 -17.39 2.81
CA PRO A 16 5.58 -17.62 2.86
C PRO A 16 6.30 -16.60 1.95
N PRO A 17 7.33 -15.92 2.46
CA PRO A 17 8.13 -15.01 1.65
C PRO A 17 8.88 -15.79 0.55
N PRO A 18 9.17 -15.15 -0.60
CA PRO A 18 9.92 -15.78 -1.68
C PRO A 18 11.27 -16.29 -1.18
N GLY A 19 11.61 -17.53 -1.53
CA GLY A 19 12.88 -18.14 -1.16
C GLY A 19 13.01 -18.52 0.33
N ALA A 20 11.91 -18.56 1.07
CA ALA A 20 11.93 -19.04 2.45
C ALA A 20 12.45 -20.47 2.50
N SER A 21 13.72 -20.64 2.88
CA SER A 21 14.35 -21.94 3.08
C SER A 21 14.26 -22.45 4.51
N VAL A 22 13.72 -21.64 5.42
CA VAL A 22 13.57 -22.02 6.82
C VAL A 22 12.28 -22.83 6.96
N PRO A 23 12.35 -24.08 7.39
CA PRO A 23 11.16 -24.88 7.62
C PRO A 23 10.31 -24.24 8.73
N PRO A 24 8.98 -24.37 8.64
CA PRO A 24 8.10 -23.87 9.68
C PRO A 24 8.46 -24.52 11.03
N PRO A 25 8.21 -23.83 12.14
CA PRO A 25 8.45 -24.41 13.47
C PRO A 25 7.63 -25.70 13.67
N ALA A 26 8.21 -26.73 14.29
CA ALA A 26 7.58 -28.03 14.47
C ALA A 26 6.18 -28.00 15.15
N TRP A 27 5.90 -26.98 15.96
CA TRP A 27 4.57 -26.80 16.57
C TRP A 27 3.47 -26.47 15.53
N LEU A 28 3.84 -26.00 14.33
CA LEU A 28 2.90 -25.75 13.22
C LEU A 28 2.56 -27.02 12.41
N ASP A 29 3.37 -28.07 12.49
CA ASP A 29 3.22 -29.25 11.63
C ASP A 29 1.79 -29.85 11.68
N ALA A 30 1.25 -29.97 12.88
CA ALA A 30 -0.10 -30.49 13.09
C ALA A 30 -1.19 -29.60 12.46
N LEU A 31 -0.97 -28.28 12.42
CA LEU A 31 -1.87 -27.31 11.80
C LEU A 31 -1.75 -27.34 10.28
N LEU A 32 -0.52 -27.39 9.76
CA LEU A 32 -0.22 -27.45 8.33
C LEU A 32 -0.75 -28.72 7.68
N ALA A 33 -0.77 -29.83 8.44
CA ALA A 33 -1.29 -31.13 7.99
C ALA A 33 -2.84 -31.14 7.87
N GLN A 34 -3.54 -30.16 8.41
CA GLN A 34 -5.01 -30.11 8.31
C GLN A 34 -5.45 -29.70 6.90
N PRO A 35 -6.40 -30.44 6.26
CA PRO A 35 -6.91 -30.10 4.94
C PRO A 35 -7.48 -28.68 4.85
N GLY A 36 -8.08 -28.17 5.93
CA GLY A 36 -8.63 -26.81 6.02
C GLY A 36 -7.57 -25.70 5.98
N PHE A 37 -6.31 -26.00 6.32
CA PHE A 37 -5.25 -25.00 6.32
C PHE A 37 -4.98 -24.41 4.92
N ALA A 38 -4.98 -25.26 3.88
CA ALA A 38 -4.82 -24.81 2.50
C ALA A 38 -5.95 -23.88 2.06
N VAL A 39 -7.19 -24.18 2.47
CA VAL A 39 -8.35 -23.31 2.20
C VAL A 39 -8.19 -21.97 2.91
N TYR A 40 -7.78 -21.97 4.18
CA TYR A 40 -7.56 -20.75 4.95
C TYR A 40 -6.44 -19.89 4.33
N ARG A 41 -5.32 -20.51 3.98
CA ARG A 41 -4.20 -19.82 3.29
C ARG A 41 -4.65 -19.15 1.99
N ASN A 42 -5.41 -19.88 1.16
CA ASN A 42 -5.95 -19.32 -0.09
C ASN A 42 -6.92 -18.16 0.17
N THR A 43 -7.72 -18.26 1.23
CA THR A 43 -8.64 -17.18 1.63
C THR A 43 -7.89 -15.93 2.06
N VAL A 44 -6.81 -16.08 2.84
CA VAL A 44 -5.96 -14.95 3.24
C VAL A 44 -5.30 -14.29 2.04
N ALA A 45 -4.69 -15.09 1.14
CA ALA A 45 -4.08 -14.57 -0.09
C ALA A 45 -5.11 -13.84 -0.96
N LYS A 46 -6.30 -14.44 -1.13
CA LYS A 46 -7.41 -13.80 -1.84
C LYS A 46 -7.81 -12.47 -1.20
N GLY A 47 -7.93 -12.41 0.13
CA GLY A 47 -8.26 -11.18 0.85
C GLY A 47 -7.24 -10.06 0.60
N CYS A 48 -5.96 -10.39 0.55
CA CYS A 48 -4.90 -9.43 0.21
C CYS A 48 -5.01 -8.94 -1.25
N ILE A 49 -5.30 -9.82 -2.19
CA ILE A 49 -5.50 -9.48 -3.61
C ILE A 49 -6.74 -8.59 -3.77
N ASP A 50 -7.85 -8.93 -3.14
CA ASP A 50 -9.08 -8.14 -3.19
C ASP A 50 -8.88 -6.76 -2.56
N ALA A 51 -8.09 -6.66 -1.48
CA ALA A 51 -7.72 -5.40 -0.87
C ALA A 51 -6.88 -4.51 -1.81
N LEU A 52 -5.90 -5.08 -2.53
CA LEU A 52 -5.14 -4.34 -3.54
C LEU A 52 -6.06 -3.83 -4.66
N GLN A 53 -6.99 -4.65 -5.13
CA GLN A 53 -7.95 -4.23 -6.14
C GLN A 53 -8.84 -3.06 -5.66
N ALA A 54 -9.25 -3.08 -4.40
CA ALA A 54 -10.04 -2.00 -3.80
C ALA A 54 -9.22 -0.73 -3.54
N ASN A 55 -7.94 -0.88 -3.15
CA ASN A 55 -7.05 0.24 -2.82
C ASN A 55 -6.49 0.95 -4.07
N TYR A 56 -6.54 0.30 -5.25
CA TYR A 56 -6.00 0.81 -6.51
C TYR A 56 -7.05 0.81 -7.64
N PRO A 57 -8.18 1.52 -7.47
CA PRO A 57 -9.30 1.49 -8.42
C PRO A 57 -8.97 2.10 -9.78
N ALA A 58 -8.10 3.12 -9.86
CA ALA A 58 -7.72 3.70 -11.14
C ALA A 58 -6.77 2.77 -11.91
N VAL A 59 -5.83 2.12 -11.23
CA VAL A 59 -5.01 1.06 -11.85
C VAL A 59 -5.91 -0.05 -12.35
N HIS A 60 -6.86 -0.52 -11.52
CA HIS A 60 -7.83 -1.56 -11.91
C HIS A 60 -8.61 -1.20 -13.17
N ALA A 61 -9.11 0.03 -13.25
CA ALA A 61 -9.85 0.50 -14.43
C ALA A 61 -9.02 0.52 -15.72
N LEU A 62 -7.71 0.76 -15.61
CA LEU A 62 -6.80 0.84 -16.76
C LEU A 62 -6.37 -0.53 -17.28
N VAL A 63 -6.12 -1.50 -16.40
CA VAL A 63 -5.52 -2.79 -16.77
C VAL A 63 -6.52 -3.95 -16.77
N GLY A 64 -7.69 -3.77 -16.16
CA GLY A 64 -8.71 -4.80 -15.99
C GLY A 64 -8.43 -5.77 -14.84
N SER A 65 -9.48 -6.53 -14.48
CA SER A 65 -9.49 -7.39 -13.30
C SER A 65 -8.45 -8.52 -13.38
N ASP A 66 -8.35 -9.21 -14.51
CA ASP A 66 -7.50 -10.39 -14.63
C ASP A 66 -6.02 -10.03 -14.52
N TRP A 67 -5.61 -8.95 -15.21
CA TRP A 67 -4.24 -8.47 -15.15
C TRP A 67 -3.88 -8.00 -13.75
N LEU A 68 -4.76 -7.19 -13.13
CA LEU A 68 -4.50 -6.69 -11.78
C LEU A 68 -4.42 -7.82 -10.75
N ARG A 69 -5.30 -8.82 -10.83
CA ARG A 69 -5.28 -9.97 -9.92
C ARG A 69 -4.00 -10.79 -10.05
N ALA A 70 -3.53 -11.04 -11.28
CA ALA A 70 -2.26 -11.73 -11.51
C ALA A 70 -1.08 -10.94 -10.94
N THR A 71 -1.05 -9.63 -11.16
CA THR A 71 -0.01 -8.73 -10.65
C THR A 71 -0.07 -8.62 -9.13
N ALA A 72 -1.26 -8.49 -8.55
CA ALA A 72 -1.49 -8.46 -7.11
C ALA A 72 -1.04 -9.76 -6.44
N HIS A 73 -1.26 -10.91 -7.10
CA HIS A 73 -0.77 -12.20 -6.60
C HIS A 73 0.76 -12.20 -6.48
N ALA A 74 1.47 -11.72 -7.50
CA ALA A 74 2.93 -11.60 -7.44
C ALA A 74 3.36 -10.65 -6.31
N PHE A 75 2.71 -9.49 -6.19
CA PHE A 75 3.00 -8.51 -5.13
C PHE A 75 2.79 -9.08 -3.73
N VAL A 76 1.68 -9.77 -3.48
CA VAL A 76 1.36 -10.37 -2.16
C VAL A 76 2.44 -11.36 -1.73
N HIS A 77 3.01 -12.11 -2.66
CA HIS A 77 4.08 -13.05 -2.37
C HIS A 77 5.40 -12.36 -2.04
N GLU A 78 5.73 -11.24 -2.70
CA GLU A 78 6.96 -10.49 -2.45
C GLU A 78 6.83 -9.54 -1.25
N HIS A 79 5.64 -9.02 -1.01
CA HIS A 79 5.33 -8.02 -0.01
C HIS A 79 4.09 -8.41 0.82
N PRO A 80 4.19 -9.46 1.66
CA PRO A 80 3.08 -9.85 2.51
C PRO A 80 2.69 -8.73 3.47
N PRO A 81 1.40 -8.64 3.89
CA PRO A 81 0.96 -7.63 4.84
C PRO A 81 1.64 -7.82 6.20
N THR A 82 2.11 -6.72 6.77
CA THR A 82 2.68 -6.66 8.13
C THR A 82 1.68 -6.17 9.18
N ASP A 83 0.48 -5.77 8.73
CA ASP A 83 -0.61 -5.26 9.57
C ASP A 83 -1.92 -5.90 9.08
N GLY A 84 -2.81 -6.26 10.01
CA GLY A 84 -4.13 -6.80 9.71
C GLY A 84 -5.10 -5.81 9.05
N ARG A 85 -4.76 -4.52 9.01
CA ARG A 85 -5.58 -3.47 8.39
C ARG A 85 -5.32 -3.38 6.88
N LEU A 86 -6.04 -4.18 6.12
CA LEU A 86 -5.87 -4.26 4.66
C LEU A 86 -6.26 -2.97 3.91
N MET A 87 -6.95 -2.02 4.53
CA MET A 87 -7.19 -0.69 3.95
C MET A 87 -5.90 0.07 3.67
N GLY A 88 -4.85 -0.15 4.48
CA GLY A 88 -3.54 0.44 4.28
C GLY A 88 -2.58 -0.41 3.45
N TYR A 89 -2.98 -1.61 3.05
CA TYR A 89 -2.11 -2.55 2.36
C TYR A 89 -1.72 -2.08 0.95
N GLY A 90 -0.50 -2.40 0.54
CA GLY A 90 0.01 -2.09 -0.80
C GLY A 90 0.83 -0.80 -0.90
N ALA A 91 1.37 -0.27 0.20
CA ALA A 91 2.16 0.97 0.18
C ALA A 91 3.29 0.99 -0.87
N GLY A 92 3.95 -0.16 -1.12
CA GLY A 92 5.01 -0.32 -2.12
C GLY A 92 4.54 -0.75 -3.52
N PHE A 93 3.22 -0.80 -3.78
CA PHE A 93 2.70 -1.34 -5.04
C PHE A 93 3.07 -0.48 -6.26
N ALA A 94 3.20 0.84 -6.09
CA ALA A 94 3.63 1.73 -7.17
C ALA A 94 5.07 1.45 -7.61
N GLU A 95 5.98 1.28 -6.65
CA GLU A 95 7.39 0.94 -6.88
C GLU A 95 7.54 -0.46 -7.48
N PHE A 96 6.75 -1.41 -7.00
CA PHE A 96 6.67 -2.76 -7.57
C PHE A 96 6.27 -2.71 -9.05
N LEU A 97 5.22 -1.95 -9.41
CA LEU A 97 4.77 -1.81 -10.79
C LEU A 97 5.85 -1.21 -11.70
N GLU A 98 6.67 -0.28 -11.21
CA GLU A 98 7.77 0.31 -11.97
C GLU A 98 8.89 -0.70 -12.28
N GLY A 99 9.09 -1.69 -11.41
CA GLY A 99 10.05 -2.78 -11.59
C GLY A 99 9.48 -4.04 -12.24
N PHE A 100 8.16 -4.13 -12.37
CA PHE A 100 7.49 -5.35 -12.81
C PHE A 100 7.51 -5.51 -14.32
N GLY A 101 8.22 -6.52 -14.83
CA GLY A 101 8.40 -6.76 -16.26
C GLY A 101 7.12 -6.71 -17.11
N PRO A 102 6.00 -7.38 -16.70
CA PRO A 102 4.73 -7.30 -17.41
C PRO A 102 4.12 -5.89 -17.51
N ALA A 103 4.55 -4.95 -16.66
CA ALA A 103 4.11 -3.55 -16.69
C ALA A 103 5.03 -2.64 -17.51
N ALA A 104 6.11 -3.14 -18.10
CA ALA A 104 7.13 -2.34 -18.79
C ALA A 104 6.55 -1.47 -19.93
N ASN A 105 5.51 -1.94 -20.62
CA ASN A 105 4.82 -1.20 -21.69
C ASN A 105 3.81 -0.17 -21.17
N LEU A 106 3.65 -0.05 -19.85
CA LEU A 106 2.69 0.82 -19.18
C LEU A 106 3.41 1.71 -18.13
N PRO A 107 4.37 2.55 -18.56
CA PRO A 107 5.27 3.27 -17.63
C PRO A 107 4.55 4.27 -16.72
N TYR A 108 3.31 4.59 -17.02
CA TYR A 108 2.47 5.50 -16.23
C TYR A 108 1.79 4.82 -15.03
N LEU A 109 1.74 3.48 -14.97
CA LEU A 109 0.99 2.77 -13.92
C LEU A 109 1.51 3.07 -12.52
N GLY A 110 2.83 3.18 -12.32
CA GLY A 110 3.38 3.56 -11.03
C GLY A 110 2.91 4.94 -10.56
N ALA A 111 2.81 5.91 -11.50
CA ALA A 111 2.29 7.23 -11.18
C ALA A 111 0.79 7.21 -10.82
N VAL A 112 -0.01 6.43 -11.55
CA VAL A 112 -1.44 6.23 -11.26
C VAL A 112 -1.62 5.55 -9.90
N ALA A 113 -0.84 4.50 -9.61
CA ALA A 113 -0.88 3.84 -8.32
C ALA A 113 -0.56 4.79 -7.15
N ARG A 114 0.39 5.72 -7.33
CA ARG A 114 0.65 6.75 -6.31
C ARG A 114 -0.53 7.68 -6.09
N LEU A 115 -1.29 8.01 -7.12
CA LEU A 115 -2.51 8.83 -6.96
C LEU A 115 -3.60 8.06 -6.20
N ASP A 116 -3.86 6.81 -6.55
CA ASP A 116 -4.77 5.94 -5.79
C ASP A 116 -4.34 5.86 -4.32
N ARG A 117 -3.03 5.69 -4.08
CA ARG A 117 -2.49 5.66 -2.73
C ARG A 117 -2.69 6.97 -1.97
N CYS A 118 -2.45 8.11 -2.61
CA CYS A 118 -2.71 9.42 -2.01
C CYS A 118 -4.17 9.59 -1.61
N TRP A 119 -5.09 9.09 -2.42
CA TRP A 119 -6.53 9.08 -2.12
C TRP A 119 -6.83 8.27 -0.87
N THR A 120 -6.37 7.01 -0.82
CA THR A 120 -6.56 6.12 0.33
C THR A 120 -5.97 6.72 1.61
N GLU A 121 -4.73 7.24 1.56
CA GLU A 121 -4.08 7.86 2.70
C GLU A 121 -4.79 9.13 3.19
N SER A 122 -5.39 9.90 2.27
CA SER A 122 -6.17 11.09 2.65
C SER A 122 -7.43 10.71 3.42
N HIS A 123 -8.07 9.59 3.05
CA HIS A 123 -9.25 9.07 3.76
C HIS A 123 -8.91 8.45 5.12
N LEU A 124 -7.72 7.88 5.26
CA LEU A 124 -7.25 7.26 6.51
C LEU A 124 -6.55 8.26 7.45
N ALA A 125 -6.39 9.51 7.02
CA ALA A 125 -5.73 10.52 7.82
C ALA A 125 -6.58 10.90 9.05
N ALA A 126 -5.89 11.32 10.11
CA ALA A 126 -6.56 11.82 11.30
C ALA A 126 -7.43 13.04 10.98
N ASP A 127 -8.59 13.11 11.63
CA ASP A 127 -9.43 14.30 11.56
C ASP A 127 -8.71 15.51 12.19
N ALA A 128 -8.84 16.65 11.54
CA ALA A 128 -8.36 17.92 12.06
C ALA A 128 -9.33 19.05 11.70
N PRO A 129 -9.54 20.02 12.60
CA PRO A 129 -10.40 21.16 12.30
C PRO A 129 -9.77 22.01 11.18
N ALA A 130 -10.55 22.23 10.12
CA ALA A 130 -10.14 23.10 9.05
C ALA A 130 -10.19 24.58 9.49
N LEU A 131 -9.19 25.36 9.09
CA LEU A 131 -9.18 26.79 9.32
C LEU A 131 -10.34 27.45 8.54
N GLN A 132 -11.18 28.19 9.26
CA GLN A 132 -12.31 28.89 8.66
C GLN A 132 -11.86 30.14 7.90
N ALA A 133 -12.25 30.28 6.62
CA ALA A 133 -11.96 31.46 5.83
C ALA A 133 -12.49 32.76 6.49
N ALA A 134 -13.66 32.68 7.11
CA ALA A 134 -14.25 33.81 7.85
C ALA A 134 -13.42 34.23 9.09
N TRP A 135 -12.67 33.32 9.70
CA TRP A 135 -11.73 33.64 10.76
C TRP A 135 -10.53 34.38 10.21
N LEU A 136 -9.94 33.91 9.09
CA LEU A 136 -8.82 34.57 8.42
C LEU A 136 -9.17 36.01 7.99
N ALA A 137 -10.35 36.22 7.41
CA ALA A 137 -10.81 37.51 6.95
C ALA A 137 -10.97 38.55 8.07
N ARG A 138 -11.05 38.13 9.33
CA ARG A 138 -11.16 39.03 10.50
C ARG A 138 -9.82 39.33 11.16
N GLN A 139 -8.73 38.72 10.71
CA GLN A 139 -7.43 38.97 11.31
C GLN A 139 -6.81 40.26 10.76
N PRO A 140 -6.16 41.08 11.60
CA PRO A 140 -5.42 42.22 11.12
C PRO A 140 -4.17 41.80 10.33
N PRO A 141 -3.66 42.63 9.40
CA PRO A 141 -2.53 42.29 8.55
C PRO A 141 -1.29 41.84 9.33
N GLU A 142 -1.03 42.42 10.48
CA GLU A 142 0.11 42.12 11.34
C GLU A 142 0.00 40.68 11.90
N ALA A 143 -1.19 40.27 12.27
CA ALA A 143 -1.44 38.90 12.77
C ALA A 143 -1.33 37.87 11.62
N LEU A 144 -1.81 38.19 10.42
CA LEU A 144 -1.68 37.34 9.24
C LEU A 144 -0.22 37.09 8.86
N ALA A 145 0.66 38.09 8.99
CA ALA A 145 2.08 37.97 8.70
C ALA A 145 2.80 36.99 9.66
N LEU A 146 2.28 36.78 10.84
CA LEU A 146 2.84 35.86 11.87
C LEU A 146 2.20 34.47 11.88
N LEU A 147 1.20 34.22 11.04
CA LEU A 147 0.50 32.93 11.01
C LEU A 147 1.38 31.81 10.47
N HIS A 148 1.49 30.73 11.24
CA HIS A 148 2.06 29.47 10.81
C HIS A 148 0.92 28.52 10.43
N LEU A 149 0.71 28.31 9.12
CA LEU A 149 -0.29 27.39 8.61
C LEU A 149 0.30 25.98 8.49
N GLN A 150 -0.38 25.02 9.09
CA GLN A 150 -0.03 23.61 8.94
C GLN A 150 -0.98 22.97 7.91
N PRO A 151 -0.45 22.16 6.97
CA PRO A 151 -1.31 21.40 6.08
C PRO A 151 -2.21 20.45 6.88
N HIS A 152 -3.46 20.28 6.42
CA HIS A 152 -4.35 19.28 6.99
C HIS A 152 -3.71 17.86 6.90
N PRO A 153 -3.90 16.97 7.88
CA PRO A 153 -3.33 15.62 7.85
C PRO A 153 -3.69 14.81 6.59
N ALA A 154 -4.84 15.09 5.97
CA ALA A 154 -5.25 14.49 4.70
C ALA A 154 -4.54 15.08 3.47
N ALA A 155 -3.84 16.22 3.60
CA ALA A 155 -3.15 16.82 2.46
C ALA A 155 -1.99 15.93 1.99
N ARG A 156 -2.02 15.55 0.73
CA ARG A 156 -0.93 14.80 0.07
C ARG A 156 -0.31 15.67 -1.00
N ARG A 157 1.00 15.66 -1.06
CA ARG A 157 1.77 16.40 -2.06
C ARG A 157 2.64 15.42 -2.81
N GLY A 158 2.43 15.30 -4.11
CA GLY A 158 3.32 14.57 -5.00
C GLY A 158 3.84 15.54 -6.06
N TRP A 159 5.14 15.77 -6.10
CA TRP A 159 5.79 16.42 -7.21
C TRP A 159 6.56 15.38 -8.00
N ARG A 160 6.17 15.13 -9.25
CA ARG A 160 7.08 14.50 -10.22
C ARG A 160 7.61 15.61 -11.13
N ALA A 161 8.90 15.77 -11.14
CA ALA A 161 9.56 16.41 -12.27
C ALA A 161 9.33 15.47 -13.46
N THR A 162 8.33 15.78 -14.30
CA THR A 162 8.20 15.18 -15.61
C THR A 162 9.48 15.51 -16.36
N GLY A 163 10.33 14.48 -16.52
CA GLY A 163 11.41 14.37 -17.46
C GLY A 163 12.01 15.66 -18.00
N CYS A 164 12.84 16.33 -17.21
CA CYS A 164 14.00 16.97 -17.81
C CYS A 164 15.08 15.91 -17.90
N GLY A 165 15.39 15.46 -19.11
CA GLY A 165 16.42 14.48 -19.40
C GLY A 165 17.70 14.82 -18.65
N ARG A 166 18.43 13.79 -18.23
CA ARG A 166 19.77 13.93 -17.69
C ARG A 166 20.57 14.82 -18.61
N SER A 167 20.67 16.08 -18.26
CA SER A 167 21.76 16.92 -18.72
C SER A 167 22.87 16.77 -17.68
N ARG A 168 23.93 16.21 -18.16
CA ARG A 168 25.20 16.07 -17.44
C ARG A 168 25.73 17.44 -17.08
N ARG A 169 26.28 17.52 -15.87
CA ARG A 169 27.38 18.39 -15.46
C ARG A 169 27.24 19.88 -15.81
N CYS A 170 27.15 20.66 -14.77
CA CYS A 170 28.20 21.64 -14.45
C CYS A 170 28.30 21.73 -12.92
#